data_35333c27a66f1a2cf67306848560356a
#
_entry.id   35333c27a66f1a2cf67306848560356a
#
_cell.length_a   1.000
_cell.length_b   1.000
_cell.length_c   1.000
_cell.angle_alpha   90.00
_cell.angle_beta   90.00
_cell.angle_gamma   90.00
#
_symmetry.space_group_name_H-M   'P 1'
#
loop_
_entity.id
_entity.type
_entity.pdbx_description
1 polymer ?
#
loop_
_entity_poly.entity_id
_entity_poly.type
_entity_poly.pdbx_seq_one_letter_code
_entity_poly.pdbx_strand_id
1 'polypeptide(L)'
;FRRVLFRSIPLDRRAEIANNAKADLFISIHTNALANNRTAKGASTWTLGLAKSDANLEVAKRENSVILYESDYQTRYAGFNPNSAESYIIFEFMQDKYMEQSVHLASLMQKQFRHTCKRLDRGVHQAGFLVLKASAMPSILIELGFISTPEEERYLNSETGATTMAKGIYHAFLNYKREHEIRLTGVSKTVIPTEQKEQDIEKENDRPVTVQKVAESATNDNEITFKIQILTSSKPLAKNDKRLKGLKGVDYYKEKDIYKYTYGASGDYNKVLRTKRTI
;
A
#
# COMPACT_ATOMS: atom_id res chain seq x y z
N PHE A 1 37.78 10.57 4.11
CA PHE A 1 36.41 11.10 4.21
C PHE A 1 35.42 10.55 3.15
N ARG A 2 35.92 10.01 2.02
CA ARG A 2 35.07 9.45 0.94
C ARG A 2 34.53 8.03 1.20
N ARG A 3 35.05 7.28 2.18
CA ARG A 3 34.68 5.86 2.43
C ARG A 3 33.40 5.66 3.24
N VAL A 4 32.87 6.68 3.88
CA VAL A 4 31.68 6.56 4.75
C VAL A 4 30.37 6.74 3.98
N LEU A 5 30.37 7.39 2.81
CA LEU A 5 29.18 7.76 2.06
C LEU A 5 28.54 6.62 1.22
N PHE A 6 29.19 5.46 1.09
CA PHE A 6 28.72 4.36 0.24
C PHE A 6 28.72 2.99 0.89
N ARG A 7 28.58 2.90 2.20
CA ARG A 7 28.32 1.60 2.83
C ARG A 7 26.81 1.28 2.74
N SER A 8 26.46 0.42 1.79
CA SER A 8 25.14 -0.20 1.79
C SER A 8 25.03 -1.10 3.04
N ILE A 9 23.98 -0.90 3.83
CA ILE A 9 23.62 -1.80 4.92
C ILE A 9 22.89 -3.00 4.30
N PRO A 10 23.30 -4.26 4.57
CA PRO A 10 22.60 -5.45 4.10
C PRO A 10 21.10 -5.43 4.44
N LEU A 11 20.26 -6.05 3.60
CA LEU A 11 18.80 -5.93 3.74
C LEU A 11 18.29 -6.48 5.08
N ASP A 12 18.79 -7.64 5.50
CA ASP A 12 18.47 -8.27 6.80
C ASP A 12 18.88 -7.36 7.96
N ARG A 13 20.06 -6.73 7.85
CA ARG A 13 20.60 -5.87 8.89
C ARG A 13 19.76 -4.61 9.12
N ARG A 14 19.05 -4.12 8.10
CA ARG A 14 18.16 -2.95 8.24
C ARG A 14 17.00 -3.25 9.18
N ALA A 15 16.34 -4.41 9.01
CA ALA A 15 15.28 -4.85 9.89
C ALA A 15 15.82 -5.17 11.31
N GLU A 16 17.00 -5.77 11.41
CA GLU A 16 17.65 -6.05 12.69
C GLU A 16 17.95 -4.78 13.50
N ILE A 17 18.41 -3.72 12.87
CA ILE A 17 18.62 -2.40 13.52
C ILE A 17 17.32 -1.90 14.13
N ALA A 18 16.21 -1.97 13.38
CA ALA A 18 14.91 -1.56 13.89
C ALA A 18 14.41 -2.44 15.03
N ASN A 19 14.60 -3.77 14.93
CA ASN A 19 14.24 -4.73 15.98
C ASN A 19 15.03 -4.47 17.27
N ASN A 20 16.33 -4.26 17.16
CA ASN A 20 17.21 -3.97 18.31
C ASN A 20 16.88 -2.62 18.96
N ALA A 21 16.45 -1.64 18.18
CA ALA A 21 15.97 -0.36 18.67
C ALA A 21 14.57 -0.47 19.30
N LYS A 22 13.91 -1.64 19.25
CA LYS A 22 12.51 -1.85 19.67
C LYS A 22 11.57 -0.83 19.03
N ALA A 23 11.78 -0.54 17.75
CA ALA A 23 10.97 0.39 17.02
C ALA A 23 9.53 -0.15 16.84
N ASP A 24 8.56 0.76 16.84
CA ASP A 24 7.13 0.42 16.68
C ASP A 24 6.72 0.30 15.21
N LEU A 25 7.58 0.77 14.30
CA LEU A 25 7.25 0.86 12.88
C LEU A 25 8.53 0.84 12.03
N PHE A 26 8.48 0.15 10.90
CA PHE A 26 9.55 0.13 9.90
C PHE A 26 9.05 0.63 8.55
N ILE A 27 9.66 1.69 8.02
CA ILE A 27 9.34 2.25 6.71
C ILE A 27 10.59 2.25 5.84
N SER A 28 10.57 1.44 4.78
CA SER A 28 11.61 1.41 3.75
C SER A 28 11.20 2.32 2.59
N ILE A 29 12.06 3.25 2.18
CA ILE A 29 11.76 4.24 1.14
C ILE A 29 12.65 3.98 -0.06
N HIS A 30 12.02 3.76 -1.21
CA HIS A 30 12.64 3.39 -2.47
C HIS A 30 12.14 4.26 -3.63
N THR A 31 12.85 4.19 -4.74
CA THR A 31 12.42 4.71 -6.04
C THR A 31 12.52 3.61 -7.07
N ASN A 32 11.43 3.33 -7.74
CA ASN A 32 11.32 2.27 -8.73
C ASN A 32 12.10 2.62 -10.02
N ALA A 33 12.52 1.61 -10.76
CA ALA A 33 13.12 1.76 -12.09
C ALA A 33 12.67 0.63 -13.01
N LEU A 34 12.37 0.95 -14.27
CA LEU A 34 12.02 -0.03 -15.30
C LEU A 34 12.97 0.14 -16.48
N ALA A 35 13.75 -0.89 -16.80
CA ALA A 35 14.79 -0.84 -17.84
C ALA A 35 14.23 -0.41 -19.21
N ASN A 36 13.04 -0.93 -19.56
CA ASN A 36 12.44 -0.73 -20.88
C ASN A 36 11.19 0.16 -20.88
N ASN A 37 10.94 0.90 -19.79
CA ASN A 37 9.78 1.79 -19.71
C ASN A 37 10.20 3.13 -19.10
N ARG A 38 10.12 4.17 -19.91
CA ARG A 38 10.47 5.55 -19.55
C ARG A 38 9.24 6.45 -19.39
N THR A 39 8.06 5.86 -19.31
CA THR A 39 6.77 6.58 -19.18
C THR A 39 6.00 6.20 -17.92
N ALA A 40 6.45 5.19 -17.18
CA ALA A 40 5.81 4.78 -15.93
C ALA A 40 5.88 5.90 -14.89
N LYS A 41 4.76 6.16 -14.22
CA LYS A 41 4.61 7.25 -13.23
C LYS A 41 3.84 6.77 -12.01
N GLY A 42 3.97 7.51 -10.91
CA GLY A 42 3.16 7.35 -9.71
C GLY A 42 3.82 6.53 -8.61
N ALA A 43 3.22 6.59 -7.42
CA ALA A 43 3.72 5.96 -6.21
C ALA A 43 2.92 4.71 -5.85
N SER A 44 3.58 3.71 -5.25
CA SER A 44 2.96 2.50 -4.70
C SER A 44 3.51 2.20 -3.31
N THR A 45 2.73 1.49 -2.51
CA THR A 45 3.17 1.04 -1.18
C THR A 45 3.00 -0.47 -1.08
N TRP A 46 3.97 -1.13 -0.47
CA TRP A 46 4.12 -2.56 -0.45
C TRP A 46 4.21 -3.09 0.96
N THR A 47 3.60 -4.26 1.19
CA THR A 47 3.74 -5.03 2.43
C THR A 47 4.36 -6.39 2.12
N LEU A 48 4.91 -7.03 3.15
CA LEU A 48 5.37 -8.40 3.05
C LEU A 48 4.20 -9.32 2.71
N GLY A 49 4.42 -10.29 1.86
CA GLY A 49 3.44 -11.32 1.52
C GLY A 49 3.68 -11.96 0.16
N LEU A 50 2.71 -12.76 -0.28
CA LEU A 50 2.77 -13.40 -1.58
C LEU A 50 2.53 -12.38 -2.71
N ALA A 51 3.35 -12.43 -3.75
CA ALA A 51 3.12 -11.68 -4.97
C ALA A 51 1.86 -12.19 -5.69
N LYS A 52 0.88 -11.31 -5.90
CA LYS A 52 -0.40 -11.67 -6.53
C LYS A 52 -0.36 -11.64 -8.07
N SER A 53 0.77 -11.26 -8.65
CA SER A 53 0.99 -11.22 -10.09
C SER A 53 2.48 -11.29 -10.41
N ASP A 54 2.82 -11.67 -11.63
CA ASP A 54 4.20 -11.65 -12.11
C ASP A 54 4.81 -10.26 -12.02
N ALA A 55 4.03 -9.21 -12.30
CA ALA A 55 4.49 -7.84 -12.18
C ALA A 55 4.89 -7.49 -10.73
N ASN A 56 4.17 -7.99 -9.73
CA ASN A 56 4.52 -7.79 -8.32
C ASN A 56 5.78 -8.58 -7.94
N LEU A 57 5.92 -9.80 -8.47
CA LEU A 57 7.11 -10.61 -8.26
C LEU A 57 8.36 -9.94 -8.85
N GLU A 58 8.26 -9.37 -10.04
CA GLU A 58 9.36 -8.66 -10.69
C GLU A 58 9.83 -7.42 -9.90
N VAL A 59 8.94 -6.73 -9.20
CA VAL A 59 9.34 -5.64 -8.28
C VAL A 59 10.16 -6.22 -7.13
N ALA A 60 9.69 -7.29 -6.47
CA ALA A 60 10.44 -7.92 -5.38
C ALA A 60 11.79 -8.48 -5.83
N LYS A 61 11.87 -9.11 -7.00
CA LYS A 61 13.12 -9.60 -7.58
C LYS A 61 14.14 -8.47 -7.74
N ARG A 62 13.71 -7.34 -8.27
CA ARG A 62 14.57 -6.18 -8.48
C ARG A 62 15.09 -5.61 -7.16
N GLU A 63 14.19 -5.39 -6.18
CA GLU A 63 14.58 -4.85 -4.89
C GLU A 63 15.48 -5.83 -4.10
N ASN A 64 15.21 -7.12 -4.18
CA ASN A 64 16.03 -8.13 -3.54
C ASN A 64 17.37 -8.37 -4.26
N SER A 65 17.50 -8.02 -5.55
CA SER A 65 18.72 -8.28 -6.32
C SER A 65 19.96 -7.55 -5.78
N VAL A 66 19.78 -6.55 -4.95
CA VAL A 66 20.89 -5.83 -4.28
C VAL A 66 21.75 -6.76 -3.42
N ILE A 67 21.21 -7.88 -2.92
CA ILE A 67 22.00 -8.86 -2.16
C ILE A 67 23.13 -9.47 -2.98
N LEU A 68 23.00 -9.54 -4.32
CA LEU A 68 24.03 -10.08 -5.21
C LEU A 68 25.34 -9.29 -5.18
N TYR A 69 25.33 -8.06 -4.68
CA TYR A 69 26.52 -7.24 -4.46
C TYR A 69 27.19 -7.49 -3.09
N GLU A 70 26.56 -8.31 -2.22
CA GLU A 70 27.10 -8.68 -0.93
C GLU A 70 27.97 -9.94 -1.10
N SER A 71 29.22 -9.92 -0.60
CA SER A 71 30.18 -11.03 -0.80
C SER A 71 29.77 -12.33 -0.09
N ASP A 72 28.93 -12.24 0.95
CA ASP A 72 28.47 -13.34 1.80
C ASP A 72 26.97 -13.68 1.61
N TYR A 73 26.35 -13.18 0.53
CA TYR A 73 24.91 -13.27 0.37
C TYR A 73 24.36 -14.70 0.42
N GLN A 74 25.06 -15.68 -0.13
CA GLN A 74 24.60 -17.08 -0.13
C GLN A 74 24.44 -17.64 1.27
N THR A 75 25.40 -17.38 2.15
CA THR A 75 25.34 -17.82 3.54
C THR A 75 24.34 -16.98 4.34
N ARG A 76 24.38 -15.65 4.16
CA ARG A 76 23.53 -14.69 4.89
C ARG A 76 22.05 -14.90 4.62
N TYR A 77 21.67 -15.17 3.38
CA TYR A 77 20.26 -15.36 2.98
C TYR A 77 19.91 -16.83 2.73
N ALA A 78 20.70 -17.77 3.30
CA ALA A 78 20.46 -19.21 3.26
C ALA A 78 20.18 -19.74 1.82
N GLY A 79 20.97 -19.30 0.85
CA GLY A 79 20.86 -19.72 -0.55
C GLY A 79 19.71 -19.10 -1.31
N PHE A 80 19.01 -18.10 -0.77
CA PHE A 80 17.95 -17.38 -1.49
C PHE A 80 18.50 -16.78 -2.78
N ASN A 81 17.88 -17.13 -3.92
CA ASN A 81 18.22 -16.57 -5.22
C ASN A 81 17.14 -15.53 -5.62
N PRO A 82 17.46 -14.23 -5.66
CA PRO A 82 16.49 -13.18 -5.97
C PRO A 82 15.95 -13.25 -7.41
N ASN A 83 16.63 -13.97 -8.31
CA ASN A 83 16.21 -14.12 -9.71
C ASN A 83 15.30 -15.34 -9.95
N SER A 84 15.23 -16.28 -8.99
CA SER A 84 14.41 -17.50 -9.11
C SER A 84 13.04 -17.29 -8.45
N ALA A 85 11.96 -17.58 -9.18
CA ALA A 85 10.59 -17.51 -8.66
C ALA A 85 10.38 -18.51 -7.50
N GLU A 86 11.04 -19.65 -7.54
CA GLU A 86 10.97 -20.72 -6.53
C GLU A 86 11.44 -20.22 -5.15
N SER A 87 12.44 -19.33 -5.12
CA SER A 87 12.93 -18.74 -3.86
C SER A 87 11.85 -17.93 -3.13
N TYR A 88 10.82 -17.44 -3.85
CA TYR A 88 9.73 -16.66 -3.27
C TYR A 88 8.61 -17.51 -2.68
N ILE A 89 8.59 -18.82 -2.91
CA ILE A 89 7.59 -19.74 -2.35
C ILE A 89 7.61 -19.70 -0.80
N ILE A 90 8.78 -19.47 -0.21
CA ILE A 90 8.91 -19.34 1.26
C ILE A 90 7.96 -18.28 1.84
N PHE A 91 7.66 -17.22 1.09
CA PHE A 91 6.79 -16.15 1.55
C PHE A 91 5.30 -16.55 1.59
N GLU A 92 4.91 -17.66 0.94
CA GLU A 92 3.56 -18.23 1.06
C GLU A 92 3.30 -18.80 2.46
N PHE A 93 4.33 -19.34 3.08
CA PHE A 93 4.26 -19.99 4.39
C PHE A 93 4.52 -19.04 5.55
N MET A 94 4.97 -17.81 5.25
CA MET A 94 5.21 -16.82 6.30
C MET A 94 3.89 -16.18 6.74
N GLN A 95 3.58 -16.35 8.04
CA GLN A 95 2.51 -15.61 8.69
C GLN A 95 3.10 -14.29 9.21
N ASP A 96 2.73 -13.17 8.58
CA ASP A 96 3.07 -11.86 9.11
C ASP A 96 2.07 -11.48 10.21
N LYS A 97 2.54 -11.51 11.44
CA LYS A 97 1.77 -11.10 12.64
C LYS A 97 1.26 -9.67 12.53
N TYR A 98 1.95 -8.82 11.79
CA TYR A 98 1.67 -7.39 11.66
C TYR A 98 1.04 -7.02 10.33
N MET A 99 0.58 -8.01 9.56
CA MET A 99 0.00 -7.81 8.22
C MET A 99 -1.11 -6.76 8.20
N GLU A 100 -2.04 -6.86 9.14
CA GLU A 100 -3.18 -5.93 9.20
C GLU A 100 -2.72 -4.49 9.42
N GLN A 101 -1.80 -4.28 10.37
CA GLN A 101 -1.25 -2.96 10.68
C GLN A 101 -0.41 -2.42 9.53
N SER A 102 0.36 -3.27 8.87
CA SER A 102 1.18 -2.93 7.70
C SER A 102 0.29 -2.49 6.53
N VAL A 103 -0.76 -3.23 6.22
CA VAL A 103 -1.73 -2.89 5.15
C VAL A 103 -2.47 -1.60 5.48
N HIS A 104 -2.86 -1.41 6.74
CA HIS A 104 -3.51 -0.19 7.17
C HIS A 104 -2.61 1.04 6.98
N LEU A 105 -1.35 0.97 7.45
CA LEU A 105 -0.37 2.04 7.22
C LEU A 105 -0.14 2.30 5.73
N ALA A 106 0.00 1.23 4.91
CA ALA A 106 0.17 1.35 3.47
C ALA A 106 -1.01 2.05 2.80
N SER A 107 -2.24 1.81 3.26
CA SER A 107 -3.45 2.48 2.78
C SER A 107 -3.46 3.96 3.11
N LEU A 108 -3.07 4.33 4.34
CA LEU A 108 -2.92 5.72 4.76
C LEU A 108 -1.84 6.44 3.92
N MET A 109 -0.74 5.73 3.61
CA MET A 109 0.34 6.25 2.77
C MET A 109 -0.16 6.57 1.36
N GLN A 110 -0.85 5.62 0.71
CA GLN A 110 -1.41 5.84 -0.63
C GLN A 110 -2.47 6.95 -0.66
N LYS A 111 -3.28 7.08 0.39
CA LYS A 111 -4.21 8.20 0.53
C LYS A 111 -3.48 9.55 0.49
N GLN A 112 -2.34 9.67 1.20
CA GLN A 112 -1.56 10.91 1.18
C GLN A 112 -0.87 11.14 -0.17
N PHE A 113 -0.33 10.12 -0.81
CA PHE A 113 0.27 10.26 -2.14
C PHE A 113 -0.74 10.78 -3.17
N ARG A 114 -1.97 10.30 -3.13
CA ARG A 114 -3.04 10.78 -4.00
C ARG A 114 -3.50 12.19 -3.65
N HIS A 115 -3.81 12.46 -2.38
CA HIS A 115 -4.48 13.70 -1.98
C HIS A 115 -3.50 14.85 -1.69
N THR A 116 -2.43 14.59 -0.95
CA THR A 116 -1.44 15.62 -0.55
C THR A 116 -0.37 15.79 -1.62
N CYS A 117 0.19 14.69 -2.11
CA CYS A 117 1.29 14.73 -3.06
C CYS A 117 0.84 14.84 -4.52
N LYS A 118 -0.48 14.70 -4.79
CA LYS A 118 -1.05 14.71 -6.16
C LYS A 118 -0.37 13.72 -7.10
N ARG A 119 0.08 12.59 -6.55
CA ARG A 119 0.72 11.52 -7.33
C ARG A 119 -0.33 10.57 -7.90
N LEU A 120 0.00 9.97 -9.05
CA LEU A 120 -0.76 8.84 -9.56
C LEU A 120 -0.67 7.70 -8.54
N ASP A 121 -1.84 7.29 -8.04
CA ASP A 121 -1.98 6.20 -7.06
C ASP A 121 -1.87 4.85 -7.79
N ARG A 122 -0.83 4.10 -7.49
CA ARG A 122 -0.63 2.75 -8.02
C ARG A 122 -1.10 1.65 -7.07
N GLY A 123 -1.61 2.03 -5.90
CA GLY A 123 -2.22 1.11 -4.94
C GLY A 123 -1.26 0.50 -3.93
N VAL A 124 -1.86 -0.33 -3.07
CA VAL A 124 -1.17 -1.16 -2.08
C VAL A 124 -1.01 -2.58 -2.63
N HIS A 125 0.19 -3.11 -2.55
CA HIS A 125 0.54 -4.43 -3.07
C HIS A 125 1.26 -5.26 -2.01
N GLN A 126 1.44 -6.57 -2.33
CA GLN A 126 2.20 -7.51 -1.53
C GLN A 126 3.24 -8.21 -2.39
N ALA A 127 4.43 -8.42 -1.84
CA ALA A 127 5.46 -9.27 -2.43
C ALA A 127 6.51 -9.68 -1.38
N GLY A 128 7.39 -10.62 -1.76
CA GLY A 128 8.42 -11.19 -0.89
C GLY A 128 9.66 -10.30 -0.76
N PHE A 129 9.56 -9.18 -0.08
CA PHE A 129 10.68 -8.28 0.15
C PHE A 129 11.55 -8.75 1.32
N LEU A 130 12.83 -9.04 1.06
CA LEU A 130 13.79 -9.45 2.10
C LEU A 130 13.97 -8.38 3.17
N VAL A 131 13.93 -7.11 2.80
CA VAL A 131 14.07 -6.00 3.75
C VAL A 131 12.95 -5.94 4.78
N LEU A 132 11.76 -6.49 4.47
CA LEU A 132 10.63 -6.57 5.38
C LEU A 132 10.54 -7.91 6.11
N LYS A 133 11.21 -8.97 5.60
CA LYS A 133 11.09 -10.35 6.07
C LYS A 133 11.38 -10.52 7.55
N ALA A 134 12.42 -9.87 8.05
CA ALA A 134 12.89 -10.03 9.43
C ALA A 134 12.34 -8.96 10.39
N SER A 135 11.39 -8.13 9.95
CA SER A 135 10.79 -7.08 10.78
C SER A 135 9.91 -7.70 11.89
N ALA A 136 10.13 -7.29 13.13
CA ALA A 136 9.32 -7.67 14.29
C ALA A 136 8.24 -6.60 14.64
N MET A 137 7.89 -5.77 13.67
CA MET A 137 6.92 -4.69 13.80
C MET A 137 6.15 -4.48 12.49
N PRO A 138 5.05 -3.70 12.47
CA PRO A 138 4.41 -3.27 11.23
C PRO A 138 5.43 -2.65 10.29
N SER A 139 5.46 -3.11 9.02
CA SER A 139 6.49 -2.72 8.07
C SER A 139 5.95 -2.53 6.66
N ILE A 140 6.43 -1.49 5.98
CA ILE A 140 6.08 -1.18 4.60
C ILE A 140 7.30 -0.79 3.79
N LEU A 141 7.21 -1.00 2.47
CA LEU A 141 8.13 -0.46 1.49
C LEU A 141 7.37 0.51 0.58
N ILE A 142 7.90 1.69 0.40
CA ILE A 142 7.31 2.75 -0.43
C ILE A 142 8.14 2.89 -1.69
N GLU A 143 7.47 2.89 -2.84
CA GLU A 143 8.01 3.30 -4.12
C GLU A 143 7.51 4.71 -4.44
N LEU A 144 8.37 5.71 -4.33
CA LEU A 144 8.00 7.13 -4.48
C LEU A 144 7.62 7.49 -5.92
N GLY A 145 8.11 6.74 -6.89
CA GLY A 145 7.95 6.98 -8.32
C GLY A 145 8.98 6.19 -9.12
N PHE A 146 9.19 6.55 -10.38
CA PHE A 146 10.06 5.83 -11.31
C PHE A 146 11.22 6.71 -11.77
N ILE A 147 12.44 6.48 -11.24
CA ILE A 147 13.63 7.25 -11.66
C ILE A 147 14.02 6.96 -13.12
N SER A 148 13.53 5.89 -13.73
CA SER A 148 13.69 5.62 -15.15
C SER A 148 12.86 6.55 -16.05
N THR A 149 11.88 7.29 -15.50
CA THR A 149 11.05 8.26 -16.22
C THR A 149 11.58 9.67 -15.98
N PRO A 150 12.02 10.40 -17.01
CA PRO A 150 12.70 11.70 -16.82
C PRO A 150 11.90 12.76 -16.06
N GLU A 151 10.57 12.76 -16.20
CA GLU A 151 9.72 13.69 -15.43
C GLU A 151 9.64 13.33 -13.95
N GLU A 152 9.54 12.03 -13.64
CA GLU A 152 9.53 11.51 -12.28
C GLU A 152 10.86 11.77 -11.58
N GLU A 153 11.97 11.49 -12.28
CA GLU A 153 13.33 11.76 -11.81
C GLU A 153 13.50 13.25 -11.47
N ARG A 154 13.14 14.15 -12.38
CA ARG A 154 13.24 15.60 -12.14
C ARG A 154 12.37 16.03 -10.95
N TYR A 155 11.15 15.50 -10.84
CA TYR A 155 10.27 15.80 -9.71
C TYR A 155 10.85 15.31 -8.39
N LEU A 156 11.29 14.06 -8.31
CA LEU A 156 11.81 13.45 -7.09
C LEU A 156 13.14 14.10 -6.64
N ASN A 157 13.97 14.58 -7.58
CA ASN A 157 15.21 15.30 -7.30
C ASN A 157 14.99 16.79 -7.00
N SER A 158 13.80 17.34 -7.21
CA SER A 158 13.52 18.74 -6.86
C SER A 158 13.24 18.87 -5.36
N GLU A 159 13.63 20.02 -4.79
CA GLU A 159 13.34 20.35 -3.39
C GLU A 159 11.83 20.31 -3.10
N THR A 160 11.02 20.87 -4.00
CA THR A 160 9.55 20.85 -3.89
C THR A 160 9.01 19.42 -3.91
N GLY A 161 9.46 18.58 -4.84
CA GLY A 161 9.04 17.18 -4.93
C GLY A 161 9.43 16.39 -3.70
N ALA A 162 10.71 16.47 -3.29
CA ALA A 162 11.21 15.79 -2.10
C ALA A 162 10.43 16.22 -0.83
N THR A 163 10.23 17.53 -0.64
CA THR A 163 9.47 18.07 0.50
C THR A 163 8.02 17.64 0.48
N THR A 164 7.38 17.64 -0.68
CA THR A 164 5.97 17.22 -0.82
C THR A 164 5.80 15.74 -0.50
N MET A 165 6.69 14.89 -1.01
CA MET A 165 6.65 13.46 -0.70
C MET A 165 6.92 13.19 0.78
N ALA A 166 7.89 13.88 1.38
CA ALA A 166 8.19 13.79 2.81
C ALA A 166 6.99 14.21 3.69
N LYS A 167 6.30 15.32 3.34
CA LYS A 167 5.06 15.75 4.02
C LYS A 167 3.97 14.69 3.92
N GLY A 168 3.77 14.09 2.75
CA GLY A 168 2.79 13.01 2.56
C GLY A 168 3.08 11.81 3.47
N ILE A 169 4.34 11.34 3.51
CA ILE A 169 4.77 10.26 4.41
C ILE A 169 4.54 10.63 5.87
N TYR A 170 4.93 11.83 6.27
CA TYR A 170 4.76 12.32 7.63
C TYR A 170 3.29 12.39 8.06
N HIS A 171 2.40 12.91 7.21
CA HIS A 171 0.96 12.96 7.51
C HIS A 171 0.34 11.55 7.60
N ALA A 172 0.75 10.62 6.75
CA ALA A 172 0.31 9.22 6.85
C ALA A 172 0.74 8.61 8.18
N PHE A 173 2.00 8.81 8.57
CA PHE A 173 2.53 8.37 9.86
C PHE A 173 1.75 8.98 11.05
N LEU A 174 1.49 10.28 11.04
CA LEU A 174 0.72 10.94 12.12
C LEU A 174 -0.69 10.39 12.24
N ASN A 175 -1.36 10.12 11.10
CA ASN A 175 -2.69 9.53 11.11
C ASN A 175 -2.64 8.10 11.69
N TYR A 176 -1.69 7.27 11.24
CA TYR A 176 -1.49 5.93 11.77
C TYR A 176 -1.21 5.94 13.27
N LYS A 177 -0.27 6.79 13.72
CA LYS A 177 0.07 6.94 15.14
C LYS A 177 -1.14 7.30 15.98
N ARG A 178 -1.90 8.31 15.57
CA ARG A 178 -3.12 8.75 16.28
C ARG A 178 -4.15 7.62 16.40
N GLU A 179 -4.42 6.90 15.31
CA GLU A 179 -5.37 5.78 15.31
C GLU A 179 -4.89 4.62 16.19
N HIS A 180 -3.59 4.36 16.18
CA HIS A 180 -2.98 3.34 17.04
C HIS A 180 -3.08 3.71 18.53
N GLU A 181 -2.77 4.96 18.89
CA GLU A 181 -2.88 5.47 20.27
C GLU A 181 -4.32 5.44 20.78
N ILE A 182 -5.30 5.80 19.95
CA ILE A 182 -6.73 5.70 20.28
C ILE A 182 -7.13 4.25 20.57
N ARG A 183 -6.66 3.29 19.76
CA ARG A 183 -6.93 1.86 19.99
C ARG A 183 -6.34 1.34 21.29
N LEU A 184 -5.17 1.83 21.71
CA LEU A 184 -4.51 1.41 22.93
C LEU A 184 -5.08 2.05 24.19
N THR A 185 -5.46 3.32 24.14
CA THR A 185 -5.82 4.11 25.33
C THR A 185 -7.32 4.34 25.48
N GLY A 186 -8.10 4.11 24.41
CA GLY A 186 -9.53 4.46 24.37
C GLY A 186 -9.81 5.98 24.48
N VAL A 187 -8.77 6.80 24.51
CA VAL A 187 -8.87 8.26 24.68
C VAL A 187 -8.33 8.96 23.44
N SER A 188 -9.20 9.64 22.73
CA SER A 188 -8.80 10.55 21.66
C SER A 188 -8.16 11.80 22.25
N LYS A 189 -6.83 11.84 22.32
CA LYS A 189 -6.12 13.09 22.58
C LYS A 189 -6.15 13.94 21.31
N THR A 190 -7.14 14.81 21.24
CA THR A 190 -7.28 15.78 20.15
C THR A 190 -6.21 16.85 20.32
N VAL A 191 -5.06 16.67 19.69
CA VAL A 191 -4.17 17.77 19.36
C VAL A 191 -4.33 18.01 17.87
N ILE A 192 -5.17 18.96 17.53
CA ILE A 192 -5.30 19.50 16.18
C ILE A 192 -4.15 20.49 16.02
N PRO A 193 -3.20 20.31 15.10
CA PRO A 193 -2.43 21.44 14.62
C PRO A 193 -3.40 22.31 13.81
N THR A 194 -3.68 23.49 14.30
CA THR A 194 -4.47 24.49 13.59
C THR A 194 -3.73 24.87 12.33
N GLU A 195 -4.17 24.37 11.19
CA GLU A 195 -3.80 24.95 9.90
C GLU A 195 -4.44 26.32 9.82
N GLN A 196 -3.59 27.33 9.71
CA GLN A 196 -3.98 28.70 9.43
C GLN A 196 -4.78 28.72 8.11
N LYS A 197 -5.95 29.33 8.21
CA LYS A 197 -6.76 29.73 7.07
C LYS A 197 -5.91 30.62 6.16
N GLU A 198 -5.65 30.18 4.95
CA GLU A 198 -5.45 31.11 3.84
C GLU A 198 -6.81 31.40 3.24
N GLN A 199 -7.16 32.69 3.37
CA GLN A 199 -8.37 33.30 2.82
C GLN A 199 -8.15 33.64 1.35
N ASP A 200 -9.22 33.45 0.65
CA ASP A 200 -9.83 34.34 -0.36
C ASP A 200 -9.31 34.40 -1.79
N ILE A 201 -10.40 34.47 -2.57
CA ILE A 201 -10.63 35.10 -3.87
C ILE A 201 -10.83 34.00 -4.95
N GLU A 202 -11.98 33.87 -5.63
CA GLU A 202 -12.90 34.83 -6.21
C GLU A 202 -14.25 34.22 -6.60
N LYS A 203 -15.24 35.06 -6.63
CA LYS A 203 -16.63 34.85 -7.02
C LYS A 203 -16.81 34.73 -8.55
N GLU A 204 -17.91 34.12 -8.89
CA GLU A 204 -18.84 34.38 -10.02
C GLU A 204 -19.02 33.19 -10.98
N ASN A 205 -20.14 32.59 -11.12
CA ASN A 205 -21.38 33.01 -11.73
C ASN A 205 -22.46 31.91 -11.72
N ASP A 206 -23.63 32.40 -11.47
CA ASP A 206 -24.96 31.84 -11.45
C ASP A 206 -25.41 31.14 -12.74
N ARG A 207 -26.05 29.97 -12.63
CA ARG A 207 -27.38 29.63 -13.21
C ARG A 207 -27.81 28.18 -12.91
N PRO A 208 -29.11 27.95 -12.66
CA PRO A 208 -29.61 26.70 -12.13
C PRO A 208 -29.96 25.69 -13.22
N VAL A 209 -29.68 24.42 -13.03
CA VAL A 209 -30.27 23.30 -13.76
C VAL A 209 -30.89 22.33 -12.77
N THR A 210 -32.11 22.05 -13.03
CA THR A 210 -33.12 21.30 -12.32
C THR A 210 -32.69 19.90 -11.91
N VAL A 211 -32.89 19.61 -10.62
CA VAL A 211 -32.61 18.33 -9.98
C VAL A 211 -33.70 17.32 -10.30
N GLN A 212 -33.34 16.16 -10.83
CA GLN A 212 -34.14 14.95 -10.69
C GLN A 212 -33.53 14.08 -9.59
N LYS A 213 -34.36 13.85 -8.58
CA LYS A 213 -34.08 13.10 -7.36
C LYS A 213 -33.94 11.62 -7.68
N VAL A 214 -32.72 11.07 -7.49
CA VAL A 214 -32.51 9.63 -7.32
C VAL A 214 -31.97 9.46 -5.89
N ALA A 215 -32.62 8.60 -5.13
CA ALA A 215 -32.34 8.38 -3.72
C ALA A 215 -30.90 7.87 -3.52
N GLU A 216 -30.05 8.69 -2.92
CA GLU A 216 -28.74 8.33 -2.42
C GLU A 216 -28.86 7.75 -1.01
N SER A 217 -28.41 6.52 -0.85
CA SER A 217 -27.98 6.02 0.44
C SER A 217 -26.61 6.60 0.72
N ALA A 218 -26.54 7.61 1.56
CA ALA A 218 -25.29 8.24 2.01
C ALA A 218 -24.46 7.22 2.79
N THR A 219 -23.40 6.72 2.19
CA THR A 219 -22.29 6.07 2.91
C THR A 219 -21.19 7.10 3.12
N ASN A 220 -20.80 7.27 4.37
CA ASN A 220 -19.66 8.10 4.77
C ASN A 220 -18.39 7.69 4.01
N ASP A 221 -17.86 8.56 3.19
CA ASP A 221 -16.73 8.34 2.25
C ASP A 221 -15.36 8.14 2.92
N ASN A 222 -15.29 7.89 4.23
CA ASN A 222 -14.04 7.79 4.99
C ASN A 222 -13.74 6.42 5.61
N GLU A 223 -14.57 5.42 5.40
CA GLU A 223 -14.37 4.10 6.01
C GLU A 223 -13.91 3.07 4.96
N ILE A 224 -12.72 2.47 5.20
CA ILE A 224 -12.22 1.37 4.36
C ILE A 224 -13.12 0.18 4.58
N THR A 225 -13.79 -0.28 3.53
CA THR A 225 -14.63 -1.47 3.57
C THR A 225 -13.94 -2.62 2.84
N PHE A 226 -13.69 -3.69 3.57
CA PHE A 226 -13.16 -4.95 3.03
C PHE A 226 -14.32 -5.82 2.54
N LYS A 227 -14.13 -6.46 1.37
CA LYS A 227 -15.12 -7.39 0.80
C LYS A 227 -14.43 -8.63 0.26
N ILE A 228 -15.10 -9.77 0.28
CA ILE A 228 -14.62 -11.02 -0.33
C ILE A 228 -15.06 -11.04 -1.79
N GLN A 229 -14.13 -11.03 -2.73
CA GLN A 229 -14.48 -11.30 -4.12
C GLN A 229 -14.71 -12.81 -4.29
N ILE A 230 -15.93 -13.19 -4.65
CA ILE A 230 -16.36 -14.59 -4.73
C ILE A 230 -16.29 -15.13 -6.16
N LEU A 231 -16.58 -14.29 -7.16
CA LEU A 231 -16.46 -14.68 -8.58
C LEU A 231 -16.42 -13.44 -9.51
N THR A 232 -16.06 -13.69 -10.77
CA THR A 232 -16.14 -12.71 -11.86
C THR A 232 -17.00 -13.26 -12.99
N SER A 233 -17.65 -12.38 -13.77
CA SER A 233 -18.43 -12.74 -14.94
C SER A 233 -18.38 -11.65 -16.01
N SER A 234 -18.37 -12.03 -17.28
CA SER A 234 -18.48 -11.09 -18.40
C SER A 234 -19.91 -10.56 -18.64
N LYS A 235 -20.90 -11.22 -18.00
CA LYS A 235 -22.31 -10.82 -18.06
C LYS A 235 -22.89 -10.69 -16.67
N PRO A 236 -23.87 -9.80 -16.45
CA PRO A 236 -24.52 -9.69 -15.14
C PRO A 236 -25.25 -11.00 -14.80
N LEU A 237 -25.16 -11.41 -13.54
CA LEU A 237 -25.81 -12.62 -13.00
C LEU A 237 -27.11 -12.25 -12.31
N ALA A 238 -28.10 -13.13 -12.43
CA ALA A 238 -29.32 -13.03 -11.64
C ALA A 238 -29.03 -13.28 -10.14
N LYS A 239 -29.82 -12.68 -9.24
CA LYS A 239 -29.63 -12.82 -7.77
C LYS A 239 -29.64 -14.27 -7.26
N ASN A 240 -30.29 -15.18 -7.98
CA ASN A 240 -30.42 -16.60 -7.69
C ASN A 240 -29.55 -17.49 -8.62
N ASP A 241 -28.55 -16.91 -9.28
CA ASP A 241 -27.63 -17.69 -10.10
C ASP A 241 -26.91 -18.76 -9.25
N LYS A 242 -26.90 -20.01 -9.73
CA LYS A 242 -26.32 -21.17 -9.03
C LYS A 242 -24.83 -20.96 -8.65
N ARG A 243 -24.12 -20.14 -9.41
CA ARG A 243 -22.71 -19.79 -9.15
C ARG A 243 -22.52 -18.98 -7.86
N LEU A 244 -23.56 -18.31 -7.38
CA LEU A 244 -23.55 -17.59 -6.11
C LEU A 244 -23.80 -18.49 -4.89
N LYS A 245 -23.99 -19.82 -5.10
CA LYS A 245 -24.14 -20.84 -4.06
C LYS A 245 -25.17 -20.50 -2.98
N GLY A 246 -26.22 -19.76 -3.33
CA GLY A 246 -27.28 -19.38 -2.38
C GLY A 246 -26.89 -18.28 -1.37
N LEU A 247 -25.75 -17.63 -1.53
CA LEU A 247 -25.30 -16.54 -0.66
C LEU A 247 -26.27 -15.35 -0.79
N LYS A 248 -26.81 -14.91 0.36
CA LYS A 248 -27.67 -13.71 0.45
C LYS A 248 -26.81 -12.48 0.75
N GLY A 249 -27.09 -11.35 0.10
CA GLY A 249 -26.32 -10.10 0.31
C GLY A 249 -25.04 -10.04 -0.51
N VAL A 250 -25.00 -10.74 -1.64
CA VAL A 250 -23.95 -10.56 -2.66
C VAL A 250 -24.15 -9.24 -3.37
N ASP A 251 -23.08 -8.46 -3.43
CA ASP A 251 -22.99 -7.20 -4.15
C ASP A 251 -22.07 -7.35 -5.38
N TYR A 252 -22.10 -6.41 -6.32
CA TYR A 252 -21.19 -6.42 -7.46
C TYR A 252 -20.80 -5.03 -7.91
N TYR A 253 -19.66 -4.94 -8.56
CA TYR A 253 -19.24 -3.76 -9.32
C TYR A 253 -18.67 -4.17 -10.68
N LYS A 254 -18.69 -3.24 -11.64
CA LYS A 254 -18.16 -3.44 -12.99
C LYS A 254 -16.80 -2.76 -13.13
N GLU A 255 -15.80 -3.51 -13.57
CA GLU A 255 -14.47 -2.98 -13.87
C GLU A 255 -14.00 -3.54 -15.21
N LYS A 256 -13.67 -2.68 -16.18
CA LYS A 256 -13.18 -3.07 -17.52
C LYS A 256 -14.02 -4.19 -18.17
N ASP A 257 -15.33 -4.02 -18.25
CA ASP A 257 -16.30 -4.98 -18.82
C ASP A 257 -16.43 -6.34 -18.09
N ILE A 258 -15.86 -6.47 -16.90
CA ILE A 258 -16.02 -7.63 -16.02
C ILE A 258 -16.84 -7.23 -14.80
N TYR A 259 -17.87 -8.04 -14.49
CA TYR A 259 -18.63 -7.93 -13.25
C TYR A 259 -17.90 -8.73 -12.16
N LYS A 260 -17.53 -8.04 -11.07
CA LYS A 260 -16.86 -8.63 -9.89
C LYS A 260 -17.87 -8.73 -8.76
N TYR A 261 -18.20 -9.93 -8.34
CA TYR A 261 -19.17 -10.21 -7.28
C TYR A 261 -18.48 -10.31 -5.94
N THR A 262 -19.00 -9.62 -4.94
CA THR A 262 -18.40 -9.50 -3.61
C THR A 262 -19.40 -9.86 -2.52
N TYR A 263 -18.87 -10.33 -1.39
CA TYR A 263 -19.64 -10.76 -0.22
C TYR A 263 -18.98 -10.32 1.08
N GLY A 264 -19.75 -10.15 2.16
CA GLY A 264 -19.24 -9.97 3.51
C GLY A 264 -18.52 -8.65 3.71
N ALA A 265 -19.13 -7.53 3.29
CA ALA A 265 -18.57 -6.19 3.50
C ALA A 265 -18.42 -5.87 5.00
N SER A 266 -17.22 -5.39 5.41
CA SER A 266 -16.96 -4.94 6.78
C SER A 266 -15.74 -4.02 6.83
N GLY A 267 -15.74 -3.05 7.75
CA GLY A 267 -14.54 -2.27 8.10
C GLY A 267 -13.51 -3.09 8.88
N ASP A 268 -13.89 -4.23 9.43
CA ASP A 268 -13.00 -5.15 10.15
C ASP A 268 -12.52 -6.27 9.22
N TYR A 269 -11.24 -6.24 8.88
CA TYR A 269 -10.58 -7.23 8.03
C TYR A 269 -10.66 -8.66 8.60
N ASN A 270 -10.48 -8.82 9.92
CA ASN A 270 -10.53 -10.14 10.56
C ASN A 270 -11.94 -10.75 10.50
N LYS A 271 -12.99 -9.93 10.55
CA LYS A 271 -14.37 -10.35 10.35
C LYS A 271 -14.57 -10.87 8.93
N VAL A 272 -14.00 -10.17 7.94
CA VAL A 272 -14.05 -10.60 6.52
C VAL A 272 -13.30 -11.92 6.32
N LEU A 273 -12.12 -12.09 6.93
CA LEU A 273 -11.36 -13.34 6.88
C LEU A 273 -12.12 -14.51 7.51
N ARG A 274 -12.77 -14.30 8.67
CA ARG A 274 -13.61 -15.32 9.29
C ARG A 274 -14.75 -15.72 8.37
N THR A 275 -15.45 -14.74 7.79
CA THR A 275 -16.52 -14.97 6.82
C THR A 275 -16.02 -15.75 5.60
N LYS A 276 -14.80 -15.44 5.09
CA LYS A 276 -14.18 -16.18 3.96
C LYS A 276 -14.00 -17.68 4.25
N ARG A 277 -13.77 -18.06 5.51
CA ARG A 277 -13.57 -19.46 5.90
C ARG A 277 -14.89 -20.25 5.99
N THR A 278 -16.02 -19.56 6.02
CA THR A 278 -17.37 -20.15 6.18
C THR A 278 -18.17 -20.23 4.89
N ILE A 279 -17.67 -19.69 3.77
CA ILE A 279 -18.28 -19.71 2.42
C ILE A 279 -17.44 -20.52 1.45
#